data_047e04aa87b04f6d16ea14b5a65e2332
#
_entry.id   047e04aa87b04f6d16ea14b5a65e2332
#
_cell.length_a   1.000
_cell.length_b   1.000
_cell.length_c   1.000
_cell.angle_alpha   90.00
_cell.angle_beta   90.00
_cell.angle_gamma   90.00
#
_symmetry.space_group_name_H-M   'P 1'
#
loop_
_entity.id
_entity.type
_entity.pdbx_description
1 polymer ?
#
loop_
_entity_poly.entity_id
_entity_poly.type
_entity_poly.pdbx_seq_one_letter_code
_entity_poly.pdbx_strand_id
1 'polypeptide(L)'
;MRMMDQKHREQLKSLFEMMAELERKMANEWNSRNNLGFSKSHILLLTFLEEEGPKRPSAIAERLKVTTGGVTVLTTKLIKGGFIERIQSEFDKRSAQIHITNDGKEILKQSRLHVETMFNDMFSMLSSEEIDTLKSIFKKMTQ
;
A
#
# COMPACT_ATOMS: atom_id res chain seq x y z
N MET A 1 -33.72 -4.57 -9.31
CA MET A 1 -32.63 -3.62 -9.63
C MET A 1 -33.25 -2.25 -9.92
N ARG A 2 -32.78 -1.24 -9.23
CA ARG A 2 -33.25 0.12 -9.40
C ARG A 2 -32.63 0.74 -10.65
N MET A 3 -33.46 1.23 -11.58
CA MET A 3 -32.92 1.95 -12.74
C MET A 3 -32.45 3.33 -12.30
N MET A 4 -31.23 3.67 -12.71
CA MET A 4 -30.69 5.01 -12.46
C MET A 4 -31.34 6.04 -13.38
N ASP A 5 -31.76 7.17 -12.84
CA ASP A 5 -32.18 8.29 -13.64
C ASP A 5 -30.96 8.99 -14.26
N GLN A 6 -31.21 9.90 -15.20
CA GLN A 6 -30.14 10.61 -15.93
C GLN A 6 -29.27 11.45 -14.98
N LYS A 7 -29.90 12.10 -14.03
CA LYS A 7 -29.21 12.94 -13.03
C LYS A 7 -28.23 12.11 -12.20
N HIS A 8 -28.67 10.94 -11.75
CA HIS A 8 -27.85 10.04 -10.95
C HIS A 8 -26.66 9.51 -11.75
N ARG A 9 -26.86 9.17 -13.01
CA ARG A 9 -25.77 8.74 -13.92
C ARG A 9 -24.72 9.83 -14.09
N GLU A 10 -25.15 11.06 -14.29
CA GLU A 10 -24.24 12.20 -14.42
C GLU A 10 -23.44 12.47 -13.16
N GLN A 11 -24.08 12.35 -11.99
CA GLN A 11 -23.38 12.45 -10.71
C GLN A 11 -22.30 11.39 -10.56
N LEU A 12 -22.61 10.14 -10.87
CA LEU A 12 -21.65 9.04 -10.74
C LEU A 12 -20.51 9.17 -11.77
N LYS A 13 -20.82 9.63 -12.99
CA LYS A 13 -19.80 9.88 -14.00
C LYS A 13 -18.82 10.95 -13.54
N SER A 14 -19.35 12.07 -13.03
CA SER A 14 -18.53 13.17 -12.50
C SER A 14 -17.67 12.70 -11.33
N LEU A 15 -18.26 11.95 -10.41
CA LEU A 15 -17.54 11.39 -9.27
C LEU A 15 -16.41 10.49 -9.71
N PHE A 16 -16.66 9.60 -10.67
CA PHE A 16 -15.64 8.71 -11.23
C PHE A 16 -14.47 9.48 -11.82
N GLU A 17 -14.76 10.52 -12.59
CA GLU A 17 -13.72 11.38 -13.19
C GLU A 17 -12.87 12.07 -12.12
N MET A 18 -13.51 12.57 -11.07
CA MET A 18 -12.83 13.22 -9.95
C MET A 18 -11.96 12.23 -9.15
N MET A 19 -12.45 11.01 -8.95
CA MET A 19 -11.67 9.94 -8.30
C MET A 19 -10.43 9.60 -9.11
N ALA A 20 -10.56 9.46 -10.43
CA ALA A 20 -9.43 9.17 -11.31
C ALA A 20 -8.37 10.28 -11.28
N GLU A 21 -8.81 11.54 -11.23
CA GLU A 21 -7.93 12.70 -11.09
C GLU A 21 -7.20 12.69 -9.74
N LEU A 22 -7.92 12.39 -8.66
CA LEU A 22 -7.33 12.29 -7.33
C LEU A 22 -6.30 11.17 -7.27
N GLU A 23 -6.59 10.01 -7.84
CA GLU A 23 -5.65 8.89 -7.91
C GLU A 23 -4.36 9.28 -8.65
N ARG A 24 -4.49 9.97 -9.78
CA ARG A 24 -3.31 10.47 -10.51
C ARG A 24 -2.48 11.45 -9.69
N LYS A 25 -3.15 12.36 -8.98
CA LYS A 25 -2.48 13.32 -8.10
C LYS A 25 -1.74 12.60 -6.97
N MET A 26 -2.36 11.61 -6.36
CA MET A 26 -1.73 10.81 -5.30
C MET A 26 -0.50 10.05 -5.82
N ALA A 27 -0.62 9.44 -7.00
CA ALA A 27 0.49 8.71 -7.61
C ALA A 27 1.66 9.65 -7.94
N ASN A 28 1.37 10.83 -8.48
CA ASN A 28 2.39 11.81 -8.80
C ASN A 28 3.10 12.34 -7.55
N GLU A 29 2.36 12.61 -6.49
CA GLU A 29 2.92 13.03 -5.20
C GLU A 29 3.80 11.93 -4.60
N TRP A 30 3.36 10.69 -4.64
CA TRP A 30 4.14 9.55 -4.18
C TRP A 30 5.45 9.45 -4.96
N ASN A 31 5.38 9.46 -6.29
CA ASN A 31 6.55 9.31 -7.15
C ASN A 31 7.55 10.47 -7.00
N SER A 32 7.05 11.70 -6.87
CA SER A 32 7.91 12.88 -6.73
C SER A 32 8.63 12.95 -5.39
N ARG A 33 8.05 12.36 -4.34
CA ARG A 33 8.60 12.38 -2.98
C ARG A 33 9.32 11.11 -2.60
N ASN A 34 9.15 10.04 -3.37
CA ASN A 34 9.71 8.73 -3.06
C ASN A 34 11.15 8.61 -3.57
N ASN A 35 12.09 9.13 -2.80
CA ASN A 35 13.52 9.05 -3.11
C ASN A 35 14.10 7.64 -2.93
N LEU A 36 13.33 6.73 -2.33
CA LEU A 36 13.79 5.38 -1.98
C LEU A 36 13.59 4.38 -3.12
N GLY A 37 12.80 4.75 -4.14
CA GLY A 37 12.57 3.89 -5.31
C GLY A 37 11.68 2.68 -5.05
N PHE A 38 10.93 2.66 -3.95
CA PHE A 38 10.03 1.57 -3.61
C PHE A 38 8.59 1.88 -4.01
N SER A 39 7.90 0.86 -4.56
CA SER A 39 6.49 0.96 -4.84
C SER A 39 5.67 0.80 -3.56
N LYS A 40 4.39 1.12 -3.65
CA LYS A 40 3.43 0.89 -2.56
C LYS A 40 3.42 -0.58 -2.13
N SER A 41 3.55 -1.52 -3.08
CA SER A 41 3.58 -2.95 -2.79
C SER A 41 4.79 -3.35 -1.95
N HIS A 42 5.96 -2.76 -2.17
CA HIS A 42 7.13 -2.97 -1.32
C HIS A 42 6.86 -2.55 0.12
N ILE A 43 6.23 -1.40 0.31
CA ILE A 43 5.91 -0.89 1.64
C ILE A 43 4.86 -1.77 2.34
N LEU A 44 3.86 -2.24 1.60
CA LEU A 44 2.86 -3.17 2.14
C LEU A 44 3.50 -4.49 2.60
N LEU A 45 4.46 -5.00 1.83
CA LEU A 45 5.19 -6.22 2.18
C LEU A 45 5.99 -6.03 3.46
N LEU A 46 6.76 -4.93 3.55
CA LEU A 46 7.53 -4.62 4.75
C LEU A 46 6.62 -4.43 5.97
N THR A 47 5.50 -3.76 5.81
CA THR A 47 4.50 -3.57 6.86
C THR A 47 3.96 -4.90 7.38
N PHE A 48 3.61 -5.80 6.46
CA PHE A 48 3.12 -7.13 6.81
C PHE A 48 4.14 -7.93 7.64
N LEU A 49 5.40 -7.91 7.21
CA LEU A 49 6.47 -8.61 7.92
C LEU A 49 6.77 -7.98 9.30
N GLU A 50 6.71 -6.67 9.40
CA GLU A 50 6.93 -5.99 10.68
C GLU A 50 5.81 -6.29 11.68
N GLU A 51 4.56 -6.24 11.22
CA GLU A 51 3.40 -6.40 12.10
C GLU A 51 3.16 -7.86 12.51
N GLU A 52 3.35 -8.80 11.60
CA GLU A 52 2.99 -10.20 11.82
C GLU A 52 4.18 -11.16 11.90
N GLY A 53 5.39 -10.65 11.70
CA GLY A 53 6.60 -11.48 11.74
C GLY A 53 6.88 -12.19 10.42
N PRO A 54 7.85 -13.13 10.44
CA PRO A 54 8.28 -13.83 9.23
C PRO A 54 7.13 -14.57 8.54
N LYS A 55 7.15 -14.56 7.21
CA LYS A 55 6.10 -15.18 6.38
C LYS A 55 6.69 -15.94 5.21
N ARG A 56 5.99 -16.99 4.82
CA ARG A 56 6.28 -17.72 3.58
C ARG A 56 5.87 -16.90 2.37
N PRO A 57 6.55 -17.06 1.23
CA PRO A 57 6.17 -16.36 0.00
C PRO A 57 4.69 -16.52 -0.38
N SER A 58 4.11 -17.71 -0.16
CA SER A 58 2.70 -17.96 -0.42
C SER A 58 1.76 -17.10 0.44
N ALA A 59 2.11 -16.88 1.70
CA ALA A 59 1.34 -16.01 2.59
C ALA A 59 1.43 -14.55 2.15
N ILE A 60 2.58 -14.12 1.67
CA ILE A 60 2.77 -12.77 1.11
C ILE A 60 1.91 -12.58 -0.14
N ALA A 61 1.93 -13.57 -1.05
CA ALA A 61 1.11 -13.54 -2.27
C ALA A 61 -0.37 -13.38 -1.93
N GLU A 62 -0.86 -14.15 -0.98
CA GLU A 62 -2.25 -14.10 -0.54
C GLU A 62 -2.59 -12.75 0.09
N ARG A 63 -1.74 -12.26 1.00
CA ARG A 63 -1.98 -10.99 1.70
C ARG A 63 -2.00 -9.79 0.75
N LEU A 64 -1.05 -9.75 -0.19
CA LEU A 64 -0.92 -8.63 -1.13
C LEU A 64 -1.81 -8.81 -2.38
N LYS A 65 -2.45 -9.97 -2.52
CA LYS A 65 -3.26 -10.32 -3.68
C LYS A 65 -2.50 -10.20 -4.99
N VAL A 66 -1.29 -10.75 -4.99
CA VAL A 66 -0.41 -10.82 -6.15
C VAL A 66 -0.07 -12.27 -6.47
N THR A 67 0.47 -12.52 -7.65
CA THR A 67 0.94 -13.85 -8.05
C THR A 67 2.25 -14.20 -7.34
N THR A 68 2.61 -15.48 -7.35
CA THR A 68 3.90 -15.93 -6.82
C THR A 68 5.07 -15.28 -7.57
N GLY A 69 4.92 -15.07 -8.89
CA GLY A 69 5.89 -14.32 -9.69
C GLY A 69 6.01 -12.86 -9.24
N GLY A 70 4.89 -12.25 -8.89
CA GLY A 70 4.86 -10.89 -8.33
C GLY A 70 5.60 -10.79 -7.01
N VAL A 71 5.45 -11.78 -6.13
CA VAL A 71 6.21 -11.85 -4.87
C VAL A 71 7.71 -11.94 -5.15
N THR A 72 8.10 -12.78 -6.11
CA THR A 72 9.51 -12.92 -6.50
C THR A 72 10.10 -11.58 -6.93
N VAL A 73 9.39 -10.82 -7.75
CA VAL A 73 9.84 -9.49 -8.20
C VAL A 73 10.02 -8.53 -7.01
N LEU A 74 9.03 -8.47 -6.11
CA LEU A 74 9.09 -7.59 -4.95
C LEU A 74 10.22 -7.99 -3.99
N THR A 75 10.34 -9.27 -3.70
CA THR A 75 11.34 -9.76 -2.74
C THR A 75 12.76 -9.66 -3.29
N THR A 76 12.97 -9.87 -4.58
CA THR A 76 14.30 -9.75 -5.21
C THR A 76 14.90 -8.37 -4.96
N LYS A 77 14.14 -7.31 -5.18
CA LYS A 77 14.61 -5.95 -4.96
C LYS A 77 14.92 -5.67 -3.50
N LEU A 78 14.07 -6.12 -2.60
CA LEU A 78 14.24 -5.90 -1.16
C LEU A 78 15.37 -6.72 -0.56
N ILE A 79 15.58 -7.95 -1.03
CA ILE A 79 16.72 -8.79 -0.62
C ILE A 79 18.02 -8.16 -1.09
N LYS A 80 18.08 -7.72 -2.33
CA LYS A 80 19.26 -7.08 -2.90
C LYS A 80 19.66 -5.83 -2.12
N GLY A 81 18.67 -5.09 -1.64
CA GLY A 81 18.91 -3.89 -0.82
C GLY A 81 19.22 -4.18 0.65
N GLY A 82 19.09 -5.43 1.09
CA GLY A 82 19.32 -5.79 2.49
C GLY A 82 18.17 -5.46 3.44
N PHE A 83 16.97 -5.23 2.91
CA PHE A 83 15.80 -4.84 3.71
C PHE A 83 14.97 -6.02 4.20
N ILE A 84 15.09 -7.14 3.51
CA ILE A 84 14.54 -8.43 3.93
C ILE A 84 15.58 -9.50 3.67
N GLU A 85 15.41 -10.65 4.30
CA GLU A 85 16.24 -11.82 4.05
C GLU A 85 15.40 -13.08 4.01
N ARG A 86 15.85 -14.04 3.23
CA ARG A 86 15.21 -15.33 3.07
C ARG A 86 15.94 -16.35 3.93
N ILE A 87 15.24 -16.93 4.90
CA ILE A 87 15.82 -17.92 5.82
C ILE A 87 15.09 -19.23 5.60
N GLN A 88 15.85 -20.28 5.28
CA GLN A 88 15.31 -21.63 5.16
C GLN A 88 15.27 -22.29 6.52
N SER A 89 14.22 -23.11 6.74
CA SER A 89 14.15 -23.95 7.92
C SER A 89 15.23 -25.04 7.88
N GLU A 90 15.88 -25.28 9.03
CA GLU A 90 16.84 -26.38 9.17
C GLU A 90 16.17 -27.76 8.99
N PHE A 91 14.89 -27.86 9.31
CA PHE A 91 14.14 -29.11 9.29
C PHE A 91 13.42 -29.36 7.97
N ASP A 92 13.13 -28.33 7.20
CA ASP A 92 12.43 -28.44 5.93
C ASP A 92 12.98 -27.43 4.93
N LYS A 93 13.80 -27.91 4.01
CA LYS A 93 14.41 -27.09 2.95
C LYS A 93 13.40 -26.47 1.99
N ARG A 94 12.13 -26.95 2.00
CA ARG A 94 11.05 -26.38 1.21
C ARG A 94 10.39 -25.18 1.88
N SER A 95 10.67 -24.99 3.15
CA SER A 95 10.01 -24.01 4.01
C SER A 95 10.92 -22.81 4.23
N ALA A 96 10.99 -21.93 3.24
CA ALA A 96 11.69 -20.64 3.40
C ALA A 96 10.73 -19.60 3.93
N GLN A 97 11.19 -18.78 4.87
CA GLN A 97 10.46 -17.63 5.38
C GLN A 97 11.19 -16.34 5.06
N ILE A 98 10.44 -15.30 4.81
CA ILE A 98 10.96 -13.96 4.55
C ILE A 98 10.89 -13.17 5.87
N HIS A 99 12.01 -12.59 6.25
CA HIS A 99 12.18 -11.81 7.47
C HIS A 99 12.51 -10.37 7.13
N ILE A 100 11.94 -9.42 7.84
CA ILE A 100 12.36 -8.02 7.75
C ILE A 100 13.66 -7.85 8.55
N THR A 101 14.61 -7.10 7.99
CA THR A 101 15.86 -6.75 8.67
C THR A 101 15.71 -5.44 9.44
N ASN A 102 16.70 -5.09 10.25
CA ASN A 102 16.73 -3.79 10.92
C ASN A 102 16.74 -2.64 9.91
N ASP A 103 17.47 -2.80 8.80
CA ASP A 103 17.47 -1.82 7.71
C ASP A 103 16.09 -1.73 7.06
N GLY A 104 15.38 -2.84 6.94
CA GLY A 104 14.01 -2.87 6.44
C GLY A 104 13.05 -2.11 7.34
N LYS A 105 13.20 -2.26 8.65
CA LYS A 105 12.40 -1.51 9.65
C LYS A 105 12.65 -0.01 9.57
N GLU A 106 13.91 0.38 9.38
CA GLU A 106 14.29 1.79 9.26
C GLU A 106 13.72 2.41 7.99
N ILE A 107 13.83 1.72 6.86
CA ILE A 107 13.25 2.17 5.58
C ILE A 107 11.73 2.29 5.67
N LEU A 108 11.08 1.37 6.36
CA LEU A 108 9.64 1.40 6.59
C LEU A 108 9.23 2.63 7.41
N LYS A 109 9.99 2.93 8.46
CA LYS A 109 9.77 4.11 9.29
C LYS A 109 9.89 5.40 8.48
N GLN A 110 10.93 5.51 7.63
CA GLN A 110 11.11 6.66 6.74
C GLN A 110 9.95 6.77 5.75
N SER A 111 9.51 5.66 5.17
CA SER A 111 8.40 5.63 4.22
C SER A 111 7.08 6.07 4.87
N ARG A 112 6.84 5.67 6.12
CA ARG A 112 5.66 6.11 6.87
C ARG A 112 5.65 7.62 7.09
N LEU A 113 6.80 8.20 7.40
CA LEU A 113 6.93 9.66 7.55
C LEU A 113 6.66 10.38 6.23
N HIS A 114 7.13 9.84 5.11
CA HIS A 114 6.84 10.38 3.78
C HIS A 114 5.35 10.35 3.45
N VAL A 115 4.70 9.23 3.73
CA VAL A 115 3.25 9.07 3.52
C VAL A 115 2.49 10.07 4.38
N GLU A 116 2.85 10.18 5.66
CA GLU A 116 2.19 11.11 6.58
C GLU A 116 2.31 12.55 6.11
N THR A 117 3.50 12.97 5.69
CA THR A 117 3.75 14.31 5.16
C THR A 117 2.95 14.54 3.87
N MET A 118 2.93 13.57 2.98
CA MET A 118 2.17 13.65 1.73
C MET A 118 0.67 13.82 1.99
N PHE A 119 0.12 13.02 2.88
CA PHE A 119 -1.30 13.12 3.25
C PHE A 119 -1.62 14.46 3.90
N ASN A 120 -0.75 14.91 4.81
CA ASN A 120 -0.93 16.22 5.43
C ASN A 120 -1.01 17.33 4.38
N ASP A 121 -0.11 17.33 3.41
CA ASP A 121 -0.10 18.36 2.35
C ASP A 121 -1.30 18.22 1.42
N MET A 122 -1.69 17.01 1.07
CA MET A 122 -2.82 16.76 0.16
C MET A 122 -4.17 17.14 0.76
N PHE A 123 -4.32 17.00 2.07
CA PHE A 123 -5.58 17.25 2.75
C PHE A 123 -5.60 18.56 3.56
N SER A 124 -4.55 19.38 3.42
CA SER A 124 -4.41 20.65 4.17
C SER A 124 -5.53 21.66 3.89
N MET A 125 -6.16 21.57 2.70
CA MET A 125 -7.27 22.46 2.35
C MET A 125 -8.61 22.02 2.97
N LEU A 126 -8.68 20.83 3.57
CA LEU A 126 -9.89 20.33 4.20
C LEU A 126 -9.92 20.69 5.68
N SER A 127 -11.09 21.08 6.17
CA SER A 127 -11.31 21.27 7.60
C SER A 127 -11.35 19.91 8.31
N SER A 128 -11.18 19.91 9.63
CA SER A 128 -11.32 18.72 10.45
C SER A 128 -12.70 18.06 10.26
N GLU A 129 -13.74 18.87 10.15
CA GLU A 129 -15.12 18.40 9.92
C GLU A 129 -15.27 17.73 8.56
N GLU A 130 -14.66 18.30 7.52
CA GLU A 130 -14.66 17.72 6.19
C GLU A 130 -13.92 16.37 6.16
N ILE A 131 -12.81 16.26 6.87
CA ILE A 131 -12.07 15.01 7.00
C ILE A 131 -12.94 13.95 7.69
N ASP A 132 -13.63 14.29 8.76
CA ASP A 132 -14.52 13.37 9.47
C ASP A 132 -15.68 12.93 8.58
N THR A 133 -16.25 13.82 7.78
CA THR A 133 -17.29 13.50 6.81
C THR A 133 -16.78 12.51 5.77
N LEU A 134 -15.59 12.74 5.23
CA LEU A 134 -14.97 11.86 4.24
C LEU A 134 -14.72 10.46 4.83
N LYS A 135 -14.21 10.39 6.05
CA LYS A 135 -14.02 9.12 6.78
C LYS A 135 -15.34 8.37 6.93
N SER A 136 -16.41 9.05 7.28
CA SER A 136 -17.74 8.45 7.43
C SER A 136 -18.27 7.87 6.13
N ILE A 137 -18.04 8.58 5.02
CA ILE A 137 -18.44 8.11 3.69
C ILE A 137 -17.65 6.87 3.31
N PHE A 138 -16.34 6.88 3.47
CA PHE A 138 -15.49 5.71 3.17
C PHE A 138 -15.85 4.50 4.03
N LYS A 139 -16.11 4.72 5.31
CA LYS A 139 -16.53 3.65 6.22
C LYS A 139 -17.83 3.00 5.74
N LYS A 140 -18.80 3.81 5.30
CA LYS A 140 -20.05 3.33 4.75
C LYS A 140 -19.85 2.47 3.50
N MET A 141 -18.90 2.86 2.64
CA MET A 141 -18.61 2.15 1.40
C MET A 141 -17.83 0.85 1.62
N THR A 142 -17.08 0.75 2.71
CA THR A 142 -16.22 -0.41 3.01
C THR A 142 -16.79 -1.41 3.99
N GLN A 143 -18.02 -1.19 4.43
CA GLN A 143 -18.76 -2.14 5.28
C GLN A 143 -19.32 -3.32 4.49
#